data_e9b58c7e883124403709efa1fd7e90e8
#
_entry.id   e9b58c7e883124403709efa1fd7e90e8
#
_cell.length_a   1.000
_cell.length_b   1.000
_cell.length_c   1.000
_cell.angle_alpha   90.00
_cell.angle_beta   90.00
_cell.angle_gamma   90.00
#
_symmetry.space_group_name_H-M   'P 1'
#
loop_
_entity.id
_entity.type
_entity.pdbx_description
1 polymer ?
#
loop_
_entity_poly.entity_id
_entity_poly.type
_entity_poly.pdbx_seq_one_letter_code
_entity_poly.pdbx_strand_id
1 'polypeptide(L)'
;MTETAPVPLRERLRDQTHNEIAAAALDLFDQQGFRATTMEDIARKVGVSTRTVFRHFPTKSDLVFDWLPGLEQLLNSLPLTATTPSDLLDEIERTILQALDDYDRVTAPAAAGTYRRFRQLVQQDPDLRQTLDAWESRLVQLAETRLGEQLPAGIGELPIAVVLHLIIATVTAALDAWAFTTTSSLRDLYQQARALRGQLLVPPPPTKVAPE
;
A
#
# COMPACT_ATOMS: atom_id res chain seq x y z
N MET A 1 -11.31 24.97 18.62
CA MET A 1 -11.70 23.58 18.97
C MET A 1 -12.92 23.26 18.12
N THR A 2 -12.70 22.65 16.98
CA THR A 2 -13.79 22.17 16.10
C THR A 2 -14.22 20.81 16.61
N GLU A 3 -15.36 20.77 17.29
CA GLU A 3 -16.04 19.55 17.75
C GLU A 3 -16.48 18.76 16.51
N THR A 4 -15.77 17.67 16.21
CA THR A 4 -16.12 16.77 15.11
C THR A 4 -17.43 16.08 15.47
N ALA A 5 -18.50 16.32 14.70
CA ALA A 5 -19.79 15.69 14.92
C ALA A 5 -19.66 14.15 14.99
N PRO A 6 -20.37 13.47 15.90
CA PRO A 6 -20.26 12.02 16.05
C PRO A 6 -20.72 11.32 14.77
N VAL A 7 -19.88 10.38 14.29
CA VAL A 7 -20.19 9.54 13.12
C VAL A 7 -21.56 8.86 13.32
N PRO A 8 -22.48 8.93 12.34
CA PRO A 8 -23.79 8.32 12.43
C PRO A 8 -23.75 6.82 12.76
N LEU A 9 -24.68 6.32 13.56
CA LEU A 9 -24.72 4.91 13.98
C LEU A 9 -24.70 3.94 12.77
N ARG A 10 -25.37 4.29 11.69
CA ARG A 10 -25.39 3.50 10.45
C ARG A 10 -24.01 3.35 9.82
N GLU A 11 -23.23 4.39 9.85
CA GLU A 11 -21.88 4.40 9.30
C GLU A 11 -20.94 3.55 10.17
N ARG A 12 -21.03 3.71 11.50
CA ARG A 12 -20.26 2.85 12.43
C ARG A 12 -20.58 1.36 12.29
N LEU A 13 -21.88 1.00 12.15
CA LEU A 13 -22.29 -0.40 11.93
C LEU A 13 -21.82 -0.93 10.57
N ARG A 14 -21.79 -0.08 9.54
CA ARG A 14 -21.25 -0.44 8.23
C ARG A 14 -19.75 -0.70 8.31
N ASP A 15 -19.01 0.16 8.98
CA ASP A 15 -17.55 0.02 9.15
C ASP A 15 -17.21 -1.19 10.02
N GLN A 16 -18.00 -1.45 11.07
CA GLN A 16 -17.85 -2.65 11.88
C GLN A 16 -18.05 -3.93 11.04
N THR A 17 -19.12 -4.01 10.26
CA THR A 17 -19.40 -5.16 9.38
C THR A 17 -18.29 -5.33 8.33
N HIS A 18 -17.80 -4.22 7.76
CA HIS A 18 -16.69 -4.23 6.82
C HIS A 18 -15.44 -4.84 7.43
N ASN A 19 -15.04 -4.38 8.61
CA ASN A 19 -13.87 -4.89 9.33
C ASN A 19 -14.03 -6.36 9.75
N GLU A 20 -15.24 -6.79 10.15
CA GLU A 20 -15.53 -8.19 10.48
C GLU A 20 -15.40 -9.10 9.26
N ILE A 21 -15.87 -8.67 8.08
CA ILE A 21 -15.73 -9.40 6.83
C ILE A 21 -14.25 -9.53 6.44
N ALA A 22 -13.51 -8.45 6.50
CA ALA A 22 -12.10 -8.42 6.16
C ALA A 22 -11.26 -9.32 7.10
N ALA A 23 -11.50 -9.25 8.41
CA ALA A 23 -10.83 -10.11 9.39
C ALA A 23 -11.16 -11.60 9.17
N ALA A 24 -12.42 -11.94 8.91
CA ALA A 24 -12.84 -13.31 8.63
C ALA A 24 -12.23 -13.86 7.34
N ALA A 25 -12.09 -13.02 6.30
CA ALA A 25 -11.41 -13.37 5.06
C ALA A 25 -9.95 -13.72 5.32
N LEU A 26 -9.23 -12.87 6.06
CA LEU A 26 -7.83 -13.09 6.41
C LEU A 26 -7.63 -14.41 7.18
N ASP A 27 -8.53 -14.71 8.13
CA ASP A 27 -8.51 -15.97 8.86
C ASP A 27 -8.69 -17.19 7.94
N LEU A 28 -9.60 -17.10 6.96
CA LEU A 28 -9.83 -18.18 6.01
C LEU A 28 -8.68 -18.33 5.01
N PHE A 29 -8.07 -17.23 4.57
CA PHE A 29 -6.87 -17.26 3.73
C PHE A 29 -5.72 -17.98 4.45
N ASP A 30 -5.55 -17.74 5.74
CA ASP A 30 -4.53 -18.39 6.57
C ASP A 30 -4.81 -19.91 6.75
N GLN A 31 -6.07 -20.29 6.93
CA GLN A 31 -6.45 -21.67 7.24
C GLN A 31 -6.47 -22.58 6.01
N GLN A 32 -6.92 -22.09 4.87
CA GLN A 32 -7.16 -22.91 3.67
C GLN A 32 -6.60 -22.33 2.37
N GLY A 33 -5.91 -21.18 2.43
CA GLY A 33 -5.33 -20.48 1.30
C GLY A 33 -6.32 -19.56 0.59
N PHE A 34 -5.76 -18.57 -0.13
CA PHE A 34 -6.55 -17.59 -0.86
C PHE A 34 -7.44 -18.25 -1.93
N ARG A 35 -6.89 -19.18 -2.72
CA ARG A 35 -7.60 -19.79 -3.85
C ARG A 35 -8.82 -20.60 -3.42
N ALA A 36 -8.70 -21.39 -2.35
CA ALA A 36 -9.76 -22.26 -1.86
C ALA A 36 -10.87 -21.50 -1.11
N THR A 37 -10.61 -20.30 -0.62
CA THR A 37 -11.60 -19.48 0.10
C THR A 37 -12.62 -18.86 -0.86
N THR A 38 -13.91 -18.99 -0.56
CA THR A 38 -15.02 -18.39 -1.33
C THR A 38 -15.69 -17.26 -0.57
N MET A 39 -16.41 -16.39 -1.30
CA MET A 39 -17.20 -15.31 -0.68
C MET A 39 -18.33 -15.88 0.20
N GLU A 40 -18.84 -17.06 -0.13
CA GLU A 40 -19.82 -17.81 0.65
C GLU A 40 -19.24 -18.30 1.98
N ASP A 41 -17.99 -18.76 2.01
CA ASP A 41 -17.33 -19.20 3.24
C ASP A 41 -17.14 -18.01 4.19
N ILE A 42 -16.75 -16.87 3.65
CA ILE A 42 -16.59 -15.62 4.41
C ILE A 42 -17.94 -15.19 4.99
N ALA A 43 -18.99 -15.17 4.16
CA ALA A 43 -20.35 -14.83 4.57
C ALA A 43 -20.83 -15.72 5.72
N ARG A 44 -20.59 -17.03 5.60
CA ARG A 44 -20.94 -18.03 6.62
C ARG A 44 -20.18 -17.80 7.92
N LYS A 45 -18.89 -17.49 7.85
CA LYS A 45 -18.04 -17.24 9.02
C LYS A 45 -18.47 -16.01 9.80
N VAL A 46 -18.87 -14.93 9.10
CA VAL A 46 -19.34 -13.68 9.71
C VAL A 46 -20.81 -13.75 10.15
N GLY A 47 -21.59 -14.67 9.59
CA GLY A 47 -23.04 -14.77 9.87
C GLY A 47 -23.89 -13.76 9.09
N VAL A 48 -23.40 -13.31 7.92
CA VAL A 48 -24.11 -12.39 7.01
C VAL A 48 -24.49 -13.07 5.70
N SER A 49 -25.33 -12.43 4.87
CA SER A 49 -25.60 -12.93 3.54
C SER A 49 -24.41 -12.70 2.59
N THR A 50 -24.21 -13.60 1.62
CA THR A 50 -23.21 -13.41 0.54
C THR A 50 -23.41 -12.09 -0.20
N ARG A 51 -24.68 -11.66 -0.39
CA ARG A 51 -25.02 -10.34 -0.94
C ARG A 51 -24.46 -9.19 -0.07
N THR A 52 -24.43 -9.36 1.25
CA THR A 52 -23.83 -8.37 2.16
C THR A 52 -22.33 -8.31 1.93
N VAL A 53 -21.65 -9.46 1.81
CA VAL A 53 -20.21 -9.49 1.52
C VAL A 53 -19.91 -8.79 0.20
N PHE A 54 -20.60 -9.13 -0.90
CA PHE A 54 -20.42 -8.50 -2.21
C PHE A 54 -20.73 -7.00 -2.23
N ARG A 55 -21.58 -6.52 -1.32
CA ARG A 55 -21.85 -5.08 -1.18
C ARG A 55 -20.66 -4.32 -0.57
N HIS A 56 -19.91 -4.96 0.32
CA HIS A 56 -18.70 -4.39 0.93
C HIS A 56 -17.47 -4.59 0.06
N PHE A 57 -17.35 -5.77 -0.54
CA PHE A 57 -16.21 -6.20 -1.35
C PHE A 57 -16.73 -6.82 -2.64
N PRO A 58 -16.79 -6.07 -3.75
CA PRO A 58 -17.30 -6.55 -5.04
C PRO A 58 -16.59 -7.79 -5.57
N THR A 59 -15.30 -7.95 -5.26
CA THR A 59 -14.50 -9.12 -5.64
C THR A 59 -13.73 -9.67 -4.44
N LYS A 60 -13.25 -10.91 -4.54
CA LYS A 60 -12.36 -11.50 -3.53
C LYS A 60 -11.02 -10.77 -3.46
N SER A 61 -10.56 -10.21 -4.57
CA SER A 61 -9.34 -9.40 -4.60
C SER A 61 -9.47 -8.11 -3.81
N ASP A 62 -10.67 -7.51 -3.75
CA ASP A 62 -10.89 -6.29 -2.96
C ASP A 62 -10.65 -6.52 -1.47
N LEU A 63 -10.89 -7.74 -0.96
CA LEU A 63 -10.55 -8.12 0.40
C LEU A 63 -9.03 -8.08 0.66
N VAL A 64 -8.23 -8.33 -0.37
CA VAL A 64 -6.76 -8.25 -0.31
C VAL A 64 -6.31 -6.80 -0.22
N PHE A 65 -6.95 -5.92 -0.99
CA PHE A 65 -6.54 -4.52 -1.12
C PHE A 65 -7.06 -3.62 -0.01
N ASP A 66 -8.07 -4.06 0.72
CA ASP A 66 -8.61 -3.36 1.88
C ASP A 66 -7.55 -3.09 2.97
N TRP A 67 -6.49 -3.88 2.98
CA TRP A 67 -5.36 -3.72 3.89
C TRP A 67 -4.31 -2.71 3.42
N LEU A 68 -4.46 -2.19 2.20
CA LEU A 68 -3.56 -1.19 1.63
C LEU A 68 -4.18 0.20 1.81
N PRO A 69 -3.77 0.95 2.84
CA PRO A 69 -4.43 2.21 3.17
C PRO A 69 -4.27 3.22 2.02
N GLY A 70 -5.43 3.66 1.48
CA GLY A 70 -5.55 4.94 0.82
C GLY A 70 -4.60 5.27 -0.34
N LEU A 71 -4.06 4.27 -1.06
CA LEU A 71 -3.06 4.50 -2.10
C LEU A 71 -3.62 5.33 -3.27
N GLU A 72 -4.91 5.15 -3.60
CA GLU A 72 -5.60 6.03 -4.53
C GLU A 72 -5.78 7.44 -3.97
N GLN A 73 -6.06 7.55 -2.68
CA GLN A 73 -6.13 8.86 -2.00
C GLN A 73 -4.77 9.54 -1.99
N LEU A 74 -3.69 8.78 -1.79
CA LEU A 74 -2.33 9.28 -1.87
C LEU A 74 -2.03 9.87 -3.25
N LEU A 75 -2.35 9.14 -4.31
CA LEU A 75 -2.21 9.63 -5.70
C LEU A 75 -3.05 10.89 -5.95
N ASN A 76 -4.25 10.94 -5.35
CA ASN A 76 -5.13 12.11 -5.46
C ASN A 76 -4.63 13.34 -4.68
N SER A 77 -3.80 13.16 -3.68
CA SER A 77 -3.24 14.23 -2.85
C SER A 77 -1.90 14.79 -3.34
N LEU A 78 -1.32 14.21 -4.40
CA LEU A 78 -0.07 14.70 -4.98
C LEU A 78 -0.26 16.15 -5.49
N PRO A 79 0.62 17.09 -5.11
CA PRO A 79 0.50 18.48 -5.53
C PRO A 79 0.77 18.70 -7.03
N LEU A 80 1.47 17.78 -7.70
CA LEU A 80 1.79 17.79 -9.14
C LEU A 80 2.44 19.10 -9.62
N THR A 81 3.38 19.60 -8.82
CA THR A 81 4.15 20.80 -9.12
C THR A 81 5.54 20.50 -9.69
N ALA A 82 5.91 19.21 -9.76
CA ALA A 82 7.19 18.74 -10.25
C ALA A 82 7.48 19.21 -11.68
N THR A 83 8.71 19.62 -11.92
CA THR A 83 9.19 20.03 -13.25
C THR A 83 10.30 19.13 -13.77
N THR A 84 10.89 18.32 -12.89
CA THR A 84 11.90 17.31 -13.21
C THR A 84 11.51 15.95 -12.61
N PRO A 85 12.08 14.83 -13.11
CA PRO A 85 11.87 13.52 -12.49
C PRO A 85 12.30 13.46 -11.01
N SER A 86 13.33 14.24 -10.63
CA SER A 86 13.80 14.33 -9.24
C SER A 86 12.76 15.04 -8.37
N ASP A 87 12.17 16.14 -8.86
CA ASP A 87 11.11 16.85 -8.12
C ASP A 87 9.90 15.95 -7.93
N LEU A 88 9.53 15.15 -8.95
CA LEU A 88 8.42 14.20 -8.86
C LEU A 88 8.68 13.13 -7.80
N LEU A 89 9.89 12.58 -7.77
CA LEU A 89 10.29 11.61 -6.76
C LEU A 89 10.17 12.22 -5.35
N ASP A 90 10.68 13.42 -5.15
CA ASP A 90 10.64 14.11 -3.86
C ASP A 90 9.20 14.47 -3.43
N GLU A 91 8.34 14.85 -4.36
CA GLU A 91 6.90 15.10 -4.08
C GLU A 91 6.19 13.85 -3.60
N ILE A 92 6.36 12.73 -4.33
CA ILE A 92 5.74 11.46 -3.98
C ILE A 92 6.26 10.98 -2.63
N GLU A 93 7.57 11.02 -2.39
CA GLU A 93 8.17 10.61 -1.12
C GLU A 93 7.69 11.43 0.07
N ARG A 94 7.57 12.73 -0.09
CA ARG A 94 7.04 13.62 0.96
C ARG A 94 5.61 13.26 1.30
N THR A 95 4.79 13.00 0.29
CA THR A 95 3.39 12.62 0.46
C THR A 95 3.27 11.25 1.15
N ILE A 96 4.10 10.28 0.78
CA ILE A 96 4.17 8.97 1.45
C ILE A 96 4.57 9.14 2.92
N LEU A 97 5.62 9.88 3.22
CA LEU A 97 6.07 10.09 4.60
C LEU A 97 4.98 10.73 5.47
N GLN A 98 4.22 11.66 4.91
CA GLN A 98 3.09 12.28 5.59
C GLN A 98 1.96 11.27 5.85
N ALA A 99 1.64 10.43 4.87
CA ALA A 99 0.64 9.37 5.02
C ALA A 99 1.07 8.31 6.06
N LEU A 100 2.36 7.98 6.13
CA LEU A 100 2.91 7.06 7.13
C LEU A 100 2.85 7.67 8.55
N ASP A 101 3.10 8.98 8.70
CA ASP A 101 2.93 9.67 9.97
C ASP A 101 1.47 9.66 10.44
N ASP A 102 0.54 9.83 9.52
CA ASP A 102 -0.89 9.79 9.82
C ASP A 102 -1.33 8.35 10.14
N TYR A 103 -0.81 7.36 9.43
CA TYR A 103 -1.06 5.94 9.70
C TYR A 103 -0.60 5.54 11.11
N ASP A 104 0.61 5.87 11.49
CA ASP A 104 1.17 5.55 12.82
C ASP A 104 0.38 6.24 13.97
N ARG A 105 -0.23 7.41 13.70
CA ARG A 105 -1.05 8.15 14.68
C ARG A 105 -2.47 7.61 14.82
N VAL A 106 -3.09 7.19 13.71
CA VAL A 106 -4.53 6.90 13.65
C VAL A 106 -4.81 5.40 13.70
N THR A 107 -3.86 4.57 13.27
CA THR A 107 -4.08 3.13 13.16
C THR A 107 -4.05 2.47 14.55
N ALA A 108 -5.19 1.92 14.95
CA ALA A 108 -5.26 1.14 16.17
C ALA A 108 -4.28 -0.05 16.10
N PRO A 109 -3.63 -0.43 17.22
CA PRO A 109 -2.69 -1.58 17.25
C PRO A 109 -3.26 -2.88 16.66
N ALA A 110 -4.56 -3.10 16.79
CA ALA A 110 -5.25 -4.24 16.21
C ALA A 110 -5.23 -4.23 14.67
N ALA A 111 -5.49 -3.08 14.05
CA ALA A 111 -5.45 -2.93 12.59
C ALA A 111 -4.03 -3.10 12.04
N ALA A 112 -3.03 -2.57 12.73
CA ALA A 112 -1.62 -2.80 12.39
C ALA A 112 -1.25 -4.30 12.47
N GLY A 113 -1.75 -5.03 13.47
CA GLY A 113 -1.57 -6.47 13.61
C GLY A 113 -2.18 -7.25 12.45
N THR A 114 -3.37 -6.87 12.03
CA THR A 114 -4.08 -7.48 10.90
C THR A 114 -3.33 -7.26 9.58
N TYR A 115 -2.84 -6.03 9.35
CA TYR A 115 -2.04 -5.74 8.16
C TYR A 115 -0.71 -6.51 8.12
N ARG A 116 0.00 -6.64 9.25
CA ARG A 116 1.21 -7.47 9.35
C ARG A 116 0.93 -8.92 8.99
N ARG A 117 -0.16 -9.48 9.52
CA ARG A 117 -0.60 -10.84 9.21
C ARG A 117 -0.89 -11.01 7.72
N PHE A 118 -1.57 -10.04 7.11
CA PHE A 118 -1.81 -10.04 5.67
C PHE A 118 -0.49 -10.08 4.87
N ARG A 119 0.49 -9.23 5.20
CA ARG A 119 1.79 -9.22 4.52
C ARG A 119 2.56 -10.55 4.71
N GLN A 120 2.46 -11.17 5.88
CA GLN A 120 3.04 -12.50 6.13
C GLN A 120 2.38 -13.58 5.26
N LEU A 121 1.05 -13.53 5.10
CA LEU A 121 0.33 -14.45 4.22
C LEU A 121 0.71 -14.27 2.75
N VAL A 122 0.87 -13.05 2.27
CA VAL A 122 1.34 -12.77 0.90
C VAL A 122 2.70 -13.42 0.63
N GLN A 123 3.58 -13.51 1.62
CA GLN A 123 4.86 -14.19 1.46
C GLN A 123 4.74 -15.72 1.35
N GLN A 124 3.67 -16.31 1.87
CA GLN A 124 3.48 -17.76 1.98
C GLN A 124 2.53 -18.31 0.92
N ASP A 125 1.58 -17.51 0.43
CA ASP A 125 0.56 -17.90 -0.55
C ASP A 125 0.87 -17.30 -1.93
N PRO A 126 1.29 -18.13 -2.93
CA PRO A 126 1.62 -17.67 -4.28
C PRO A 126 0.44 -17.04 -5.01
N ASP A 127 -0.80 -17.53 -4.81
CA ASP A 127 -1.99 -16.98 -5.47
C ASP A 127 -2.31 -15.59 -4.91
N LEU A 128 -2.10 -15.39 -3.60
CA LEU A 128 -2.27 -14.10 -2.95
C LEU A 128 -1.20 -13.10 -3.43
N ARG A 129 0.05 -13.55 -3.56
CA ARG A 129 1.14 -12.76 -4.11
C ARG A 129 0.84 -12.33 -5.55
N GLN A 130 0.44 -13.27 -6.41
CA GLN A 130 0.10 -12.95 -7.81
C GLN A 130 -1.04 -11.91 -7.88
N THR A 131 -2.02 -12.00 -6.97
CA THR A 131 -3.12 -11.04 -6.90
C THR A 131 -2.61 -9.64 -6.51
N LEU A 132 -1.69 -9.56 -5.56
CA LEU A 132 -1.07 -8.29 -5.15
C LEU A 132 -0.22 -7.71 -6.28
N ASP A 133 0.63 -8.51 -6.93
CA ASP A 133 1.49 -8.08 -8.04
C ASP A 133 0.65 -7.52 -9.21
N ALA A 134 -0.48 -8.17 -9.52
CA ALA A 134 -1.40 -7.70 -10.56
C ALA A 134 -2.09 -6.38 -10.19
N TRP A 135 -2.37 -6.18 -8.90
CA TRP A 135 -2.93 -4.93 -8.41
C TRP A 135 -1.88 -3.80 -8.43
N GLU A 136 -0.67 -4.05 -7.96
CA GLU A 136 0.44 -3.09 -8.00
C GLU A 136 0.70 -2.63 -9.44
N SER A 137 0.70 -3.57 -10.41
CA SER A 137 0.86 -3.26 -11.84
C SER A 137 -0.26 -2.33 -12.37
N ARG A 138 -1.51 -2.59 -11.98
CA ARG A 138 -2.64 -1.70 -12.36
C ARG A 138 -2.53 -0.33 -11.72
N LEU A 139 -2.06 -0.26 -10.48
CA LEU A 139 -1.86 1.01 -9.79
C LEU A 139 -0.78 1.85 -10.48
N VAL A 140 0.32 1.22 -10.90
CA VAL A 140 1.36 1.89 -11.71
C VAL A 140 0.76 2.46 -12.99
N GLN A 141 0.03 1.66 -13.76
CA GLN A 141 -0.60 2.12 -15.01
C GLN A 141 -1.56 3.29 -14.80
N LEU A 142 -2.37 3.23 -13.74
CA LEU A 142 -3.27 4.33 -13.38
C LEU A 142 -2.49 5.61 -13.03
N ALA A 143 -1.43 5.46 -12.24
CA ALA A 143 -0.57 6.56 -11.84
C ALA A 143 0.18 7.15 -13.05
N GLU A 144 0.73 6.31 -13.94
CA GLU A 144 1.39 6.74 -15.19
C GLU A 144 0.47 7.57 -16.07
N THR A 145 -0.75 7.06 -16.30
CA THR A 145 -1.76 7.78 -17.11
C THR A 145 -2.07 9.13 -16.50
N ARG A 146 -2.37 9.17 -15.21
CA ARG A 146 -2.74 10.40 -14.52
C ARG A 146 -1.61 11.43 -14.45
N LEU A 147 -0.41 10.97 -14.12
CA LEU A 147 0.76 11.83 -14.04
C LEU A 147 1.15 12.35 -15.44
N GLY A 148 1.07 11.49 -16.47
CA GLY A 148 1.33 11.88 -17.86
C GLY A 148 0.38 12.95 -18.39
N GLU A 149 -0.89 12.96 -17.93
CA GLU A 149 -1.86 13.99 -18.32
C GLU A 149 -1.65 15.35 -17.62
N GLN A 150 -1.05 15.36 -16.43
CA GLN A 150 -1.00 16.53 -15.55
C GLN A 150 0.39 17.15 -15.41
N LEU A 151 1.44 16.37 -15.66
CA LEU A 151 2.82 16.86 -15.56
C LEU A 151 3.27 17.55 -16.85
N PRO A 152 4.23 18.50 -16.76
CA PRO A 152 4.82 19.14 -17.94
C PRO A 152 5.41 18.10 -18.90
N ALA A 153 5.25 18.33 -20.20
CA ALA A 153 5.74 17.44 -21.27
C ALA A 153 7.26 17.16 -21.20
N GLY A 154 8.03 17.97 -20.46
CA GLY A 154 9.46 17.79 -20.26
C GLY A 154 9.85 16.59 -19.36
N ILE A 155 8.92 16.06 -18.55
CA ILE A 155 9.23 14.90 -17.69
C ILE A 155 9.20 13.61 -18.51
N GLY A 156 8.24 13.45 -19.44
CA GLY A 156 8.11 12.27 -20.30
C GLY A 156 7.61 11.01 -19.58
N GLU A 157 7.19 10.02 -20.36
CA GLU A 157 6.58 8.76 -19.85
C GLU A 157 7.60 7.85 -19.15
N LEU A 158 8.77 7.63 -19.76
CA LEU A 158 9.79 6.73 -19.21
C LEU A 158 10.32 7.17 -17.83
N PRO A 159 10.65 8.44 -17.58
CA PRO A 159 10.99 8.91 -16.24
C PRO A 159 9.89 8.71 -15.20
N ILE A 160 8.62 8.91 -15.58
CA ILE A 160 7.47 8.67 -14.68
C ILE A 160 7.43 7.20 -14.28
N ALA A 161 7.50 6.28 -15.25
CA ALA A 161 7.51 4.84 -15.00
C ALA A 161 8.66 4.44 -14.05
N VAL A 162 9.86 4.92 -14.30
CA VAL A 162 11.04 4.63 -13.44
C VAL A 162 10.82 5.15 -12.02
N VAL A 163 10.34 6.37 -11.85
CA VAL A 163 10.06 6.95 -10.52
C VAL A 163 9.03 6.11 -9.78
N LEU A 164 7.92 5.74 -10.42
CA LEU A 164 6.87 4.94 -9.80
C LEU A 164 7.36 3.56 -9.37
N HIS A 165 8.13 2.86 -10.22
CA HIS A 165 8.68 1.56 -9.86
C HIS A 165 9.68 1.63 -8.71
N LEU A 166 10.53 2.67 -8.66
CA LEU A 166 11.44 2.90 -7.54
C LEU A 166 10.69 3.13 -6.22
N ILE A 167 9.61 3.89 -6.27
CA ILE A 167 8.76 4.15 -5.11
C ILE A 167 8.08 2.86 -4.64
N ILE A 168 7.45 2.11 -5.54
CA ILE A 168 6.77 0.86 -5.18
C ILE A 168 7.75 -0.13 -4.58
N ALA A 169 8.90 -0.35 -5.20
CA ALA A 169 9.93 -1.23 -4.65
C ALA A 169 10.38 -0.79 -3.25
N THR A 170 10.52 0.52 -3.01
CA THR A 170 10.91 1.06 -1.70
C THR A 170 9.82 0.84 -0.65
N VAL A 171 8.56 1.11 -0.99
CA VAL A 171 7.41 0.90 -0.11
C VAL A 171 7.22 -0.58 0.20
N THR A 172 7.25 -1.44 -0.82
CA THR A 172 7.09 -2.89 -0.65
C THR A 172 8.18 -3.47 0.24
N ALA A 173 9.44 -3.08 0.04
CA ALA A 173 10.55 -3.51 0.91
C ALA A 173 10.36 -3.08 2.36
N ALA A 174 9.90 -1.86 2.60
CA ALA A 174 9.61 -1.36 3.94
C ALA A 174 8.45 -2.11 4.61
N LEU A 175 7.37 -2.37 3.87
CA LEU A 175 6.20 -3.12 4.34
C LEU A 175 6.54 -4.58 4.66
N ASP A 176 7.34 -5.21 3.83
CA ASP A 176 7.80 -6.58 4.08
C ASP A 176 8.69 -6.66 5.31
N ALA A 177 9.66 -5.75 5.45
CA ALA A 177 10.48 -5.69 6.66
C ALA A 177 9.64 -5.42 7.91
N TRP A 178 8.67 -4.52 7.84
CA TRP A 178 7.79 -4.19 8.95
C TRP A 178 6.87 -5.34 9.36
N ALA A 179 6.44 -6.18 8.42
CA ALA A 179 5.59 -7.33 8.71
C ALA A 179 6.27 -8.36 9.64
N PHE A 180 7.61 -8.42 9.63
CA PHE A 180 8.40 -9.39 10.40
C PHE A 180 9.19 -8.75 11.56
N THR A 181 9.08 -7.43 11.77
CA THR A 181 9.74 -6.74 12.88
C THR A 181 8.72 -6.08 13.82
N THR A 182 9.03 -6.07 15.12
CA THR A 182 8.17 -5.44 16.14
C THR A 182 8.80 -4.19 16.75
N THR A 183 10.06 -3.90 16.43
CA THR A 183 10.87 -2.87 17.09
C THR A 183 10.93 -1.56 16.33
N SER A 184 10.59 -1.55 15.04
CA SER A 184 10.70 -0.37 14.19
C SER A 184 9.32 0.04 13.66
N SER A 185 9.09 1.36 13.54
CA SER A 185 7.89 1.87 12.87
C SER A 185 7.98 1.63 11.37
N LEU A 186 6.82 1.62 10.70
CA LEU A 186 6.79 1.51 9.23
C LEU A 186 7.52 2.69 8.58
N ARG A 187 7.37 3.89 9.16
CA ARG A 187 8.07 5.09 8.73
C ARG A 187 9.59 4.94 8.78
N ASP A 188 10.14 4.43 9.91
CA ASP A 188 11.58 4.24 10.06
C ASP A 188 12.14 3.27 9.02
N LEU A 189 11.43 2.17 8.77
CA LEU A 189 11.81 1.18 7.76
C LEU A 189 11.73 1.75 6.35
N TYR A 190 10.72 2.56 6.05
CA TYR A 190 10.64 3.26 4.78
C TYR A 190 11.82 4.24 4.58
N GLN A 191 12.17 5.01 5.62
CA GLN A 191 13.34 5.89 5.57
C GLN A 191 14.66 5.14 5.36
N GLN A 192 14.83 3.97 5.99
CA GLN A 192 15.99 3.11 5.77
C GLN A 192 16.03 2.57 4.33
N ALA A 193 14.91 2.07 3.80
CA ALA A 193 14.82 1.58 2.43
C ALA A 193 15.11 2.71 1.41
N ARG A 194 14.59 3.90 1.66
CA ARG A 194 14.87 5.10 0.88
C ARG A 194 16.34 5.47 0.87
N ALA A 195 17.00 5.44 2.03
CA ALA A 195 18.42 5.75 2.16
C ALA A 195 19.29 4.73 1.41
N LEU A 196 18.98 3.43 1.52
CA LEU A 196 19.65 2.36 0.77
C LEU A 196 19.50 2.55 -0.75
N ARG A 197 18.30 2.84 -1.22
CA ARG A 197 18.06 3.14 -2.64
C ARG A 197 18.92 4.31 -3.10
N GLY A 198 18.98 5.40 -2.33
CA GLY A 198 19.82 6.56 -2.63
C GLY A 198 21.30 6.18 -2.78
N GLN A 199 21.83 5.34 -1.92
CA GLN A 199 23.21 4.86 -1.99
C GLN A 199 23.48 3.99 -3.23
N LEU A 200 22.53 3.16 -3.64
CA LEU A 200 22.65 2.29 -4.81
C LEU A 200 22.59 3.07 -6.13
N LEU A 201 21.92 4.21 -6.15
CA LEU A 201 21.77 5.04 -7.35
C LEU A 201 22.90 6.07 -7.52
N VAL A 202 23.72 6.28 -6.49
CA VAL A 202 24.93 7.15 -6.62
C VAL A 202 26.06 6.31 -7.21
N PRO A 203 26.64 6.70 -8.35
CA PRO A 203 27.79 5.98 -8.89
C PRO A 203 28.94 5.99 -7.88
N PRO A 204 29.72 4.91 -7.75
CA PRO A 204 30.88 4.88 -6.87
C PRO A 204 31.85 6.00 -7.30
N PRO A 205 32.53 6.64 -6.36
CA PRO A 205 33.50 7.66 -6.67
C PRO A 205 34.53 7.08 -7.65
N PRO A 206 35.03 7.86 -8.61
CA PRO A 206 36.00 7.37 -9.59
C PRO A 206 37.20 6.77 -8.84
N THR A 207 37.49 5.53 -9.14
CA THR A 207 38.67 4.83 -8.58
C THR A 207 39.89 5.65 -9.00
N LYS A 208 40.59 6.23 -8.03
CA LYS A 208 41.90 6.85 -8.30
C LYS A 208 42.82 5.79 -8.86
N VAL A 209 43.01 5.78 -10.17
CA VAL A 209 44.09 5.01 -10.79
C VAL A 209 45.37 5.65 -10.27
N ALA A 210 46.15 4.88 -9.50
CA ALA A 210 47.49 5.33 -9.08
C ALA A 210 48.31 5.54 -10.36
N PRO A 211 49.03 6.66 -10.49
CA PRO A 211 49.96 6.82 -11.61
C PRO A 211 51.07 5.79 -11.45
N GLU A 212 51.37 5.06 -12.54
CA GLU A 212 52.56 4.18 -12.68
C GLU A 212 53.86 4.97 -12.54
#